data_3318deb04ea3953c643f7b933afc780c
#
_entry.id   3318deb04ea3953c643f7b933afc780c
#
_cell.length_a   1.000
_cell.length_b   1.000
_cell.length_c   1.000
_cell.angle_alpha   90.00
_cell.angle_beta   90.00
_cell.angle_gamma   90.00
#
_symmetry.space_group_name_H-M   'P 1'
#
loop_
_entity.id
_entity.type
_entity.pdbx_description
1 polymer ?
#
loop_
_entity_poly.entity_id
_entity_poly.type
_entity_poly.pdbx_seq_one_letter_code
_entity_poly.pdbx_strand_id
1 'polypeptide(L)'
;ESSAASDVYKRQFLGLLHMDVVEERLEREYNLSLIATSPSVIYHVYKTDGTMEEIDNPSALPEPQKVDHIEEPYVKCDIMVPKEFVGPMMDLCQKKRGEYVDLQVLDDVRMMMVYQMPLSEIIYDFFDKMKSCTKGYASFDYEFSGYRTSSLVKMDILLNGQIVDALSTIVFRDFAYNRGNAMAVKLKDLIPKQQFEIPVQAAIGGKIIARTNIKALRKNVLAKCYGGDISRKKKLLEKQKEGKKRMKMVGSVEIPQEAFMAVLSMDDD
;
A
#
# COMPACT_ATOMS: atom_id res chain seq x y z
N GLU A 1 -27.88 1.12 -19.71
CA GLU A 1 -27.16 1.86 -18.65
C GLU A 1 -26.22 1.02 -17.76
N SER A 2 -25.97 -0.23 -18.11
CA SER A 2 -25.11 -1.12 -17.33
C SER A 2 -23.68 -1.30 -17.90
N SER A 3 -23.33 -0.61 -18.95
CA SER A 3 -22.09 -0.83 -19.72
C SER A 3 -20.85 -0.18 -19.12
N ALA A 4 -20.96 0.95 -18.42
CA ALA A 4 -19.81 1.72 -17.96
C ALA A 4 -19.05 1.05 -16.78
N ALA A 5 -19.76 0.43 -15.85
CA ALA A 5 -19.14 -0.27 -14.71
C ALA A 5 -18.45 -1.57 -15.13
N SER A 6 -18.98 -2.24 -16.16
CA SER A 6 -18.41 -3.48 -16.72
C SER A 6 -17.10 -3.24 -17.48
N ASP A 7 -16.92 -2.06 -18.10
CA ASP A 7 -15.73 -1.75 -18.90
C ASP A 7 -14.50 -1.39 -18.04
N VAL A 8 -14.68 -0.95 -16.81
CA VAL A 8 -13.57 -0.70 -15.86
C VAL A 8 -12.84 -2.00 -15.52
N TYR A 9 -13.55 -3.12 -15.39
CA TYR A 9 -12.95 -4.42 -15.08
C TYR A 9 -12.25 -5.09 -16.26
N LYS A 10 -12.45 -4.65 -17.49
CA LYS A 10 -11.89 -5.28 -18.70
C LYS A 10 -10.52 -4.75 -19.10
N ARG A 11 -10.00 -3.71 -18.46
CA ARG A 11 -8.69 -3.12 -18.76
C ARG A 11 -7.65 -3.58 -17.76
N GLN A 12 -7.31 -4.83 -17.84
CA GLN A 12 -6.19 -5.39 -17.09
C GLN A 12 -4.89 -4.95 -17.75
N PHE A 13 -4.01 -4.30 -16.99
CA PHE A 13 -2.66 -3.96 -17.45
C PHE A 13 -1.79 -5.24 -17.44
N LEU A 14 -0.96 -5.37 -18.46
CA LEU A 14 -0.03 -6.52 -18.59
C LEU A 14 1.22 -6.37 -17.70
N GLY A 15 1.25 -5.34 -16.86
CA GLY A 15 2.33 -5.01 -15.94
C GLY A 15 2.53 -3.51 -15.81
N LEU A 16 3.44 -3.09 -14.93
CA LEU A 16 3.72 -1.67 -14.65
C LEU A 16 4.11 -0.88 -15.89
N LEU A 17 4.96 -1.46 -16.75
CA LEU A 17 5.36 -0.80 -18.00
C LEU A 17 4.18 -0.49 -18.93
N HIS A 18 3.19 -1.38 -19.00
CA HIS A 18 1.99 -1.13 -19.79
C HIS A 18 1.14 -0.02 -19.18
N MET A 19 1.07 0.06 -17.86
CA MET A 19 0.39 1.12 -17.15
C MET A 19 1.06 2.47 -17.40
N ASP A 20 2.39 2.55 -17.28
CA ASP A 20 3.18 3.76 -17.53
C ASP A 20 2.96 4.30 -18.96
N VAL A 21 2.97 3.41 -19.96
CA VAL A 21 2.72 3.80 -21.37
C VAL A 21 1.31 4.36 -21.57
N VAL A 22 0.30 3.74 -20.93
CA VAL A 22 -1.09 4.22 -21.02
C VAL A 22 -1.25 5.56 -20.32
N GLU A 23 -0.63 5.72 -19.16
CA GLU A 23 -0.65 6.94 -18.37
C GLU A 23 0.02 8.09 -19.14
N GLU A 24 1.25 7.91 -19.62
CA GLU A 24 1.94 8.91 -20.45
C GLU A 24 1.10 9.31 -21.68
N ARG A 25 0.45 8.35 -22.32
CA ARG A 25 -0.40 8.62 -23.47
C ARG A 25 -1.64 9.44 -23.12
N LEU A 26 -2.31 9.14 -22.01
CA LEU A 26 -3.46 9.90 -21.53
C LEU A 26 -3.07 11.33 -21.12
N GLU A 27 -1.94 11.51 -20.48
CA GLU A 27 -1.41 12.83 -20.15
C GLU A 27 -1.09 13.65 -21.41
N ARG A 28 -0.41 13.05 -22.39
CA ARG A 28 0.01 13.75 -23.62
C ARG A 28 -1.14 14.05 -24.57
N GLU A 29 -2.06 13.11 -24.77
CA GLU A 29 -3.15 13.26 -25.74
C GLU A 29 -4.34 14.05 -25.17
N TYR A 30 -4.60 13.93 -23.88
CA TYR A 30 -5.78 14.51 -23.23
C TYR A 30 -5.45 15.57 -22.18
N ASN A 31 -4.17 15.85 -21.94
CA ASN A 31 -3.69 16.80 -20.92
C ASN A 31 -4.32 16.56 -19.54
N LEU A 32 -4.43 15.30 -19.15
CA LEU A 32 -4.96 14.87 -17.86
C LEU A 32 -3.81 14.76 -16.85
N SER A 33 -4.06 15.18 -15.61
CA SER A 33 -3.16 14.88 -14.49
C SER A 33 -3.68 13.62 -13.81
N LEU A 34 -2.95 12.52 -13.92
CA LEU A 34 -3.35 11.21 -13.43
C LEU A 34 -2.59 10.86 -12.14
N ILE A 35 -3.25 10.13 -11.27
CA ILE A 35 -2.65 9.54 -10.08
C ILE A 35 -3.00 8.05 -10.10
N ALA A 36 -1.99 7.20 -10.19
CA ALA A 36 -2.17 5.76 -10.03
C ALA A 36 -2.45 5.44 -8.56
N THR A 37 -3.48 4.66 -8.31
CA THR A 37 -3.84 4.17 -6.98
C THR A 37 -3.79 2.65 -6.92
N SER A 38 -3.70 2.11 -5.72
CA SER A 38 -3.79 0.66 -5.52
C SER A 38 -5.11 0.10 -6.04
N PRO A 39 -5.11 -1.07 -6.70
CA PRO A 39 -6.35 -1.78 -6.93
C PRO A 39 -7.01 -2.09 -5.59
N SER A 40 -8.32 -1.99 -5.52
CA SER A 40 -9.10 -2.31 -4.33
C SER A 40 -10.15 -3.36 -4.65
N VAL A 41 -10.58 -4.08 -3.63
CA VAL A 41 -11.75 -4.96 -3.69
C VAL A 41 -12.96 -4.23 -3.13
N ILE A 42 -14.14 -4.70 -3.46
CA ILE A 42 -15.38 -4.21 -2.86
C ILE A 42 -15.53 -4.86 -1.49
N TYR A 43 -15.64 -4.05 -0.44
CA TYR A 43 -15.91 -4.48 0.91
C TYR A 43 -17.39 -4.26 1.26
N HIS A 44 -17.98 -5.18 1.98
CA HIS A 44 -19.30 -4.98 2.58
C HIS A 44 -19.13 -4.47 4.01
N VAL A 45 -19.54 -3.25 4.25
CA VAL A 45 -19.45 -2.59 5.56
C VAL A 45 -20.81 -2.57 6.21
N TYR A 46 -20.96 -3.32 7.28
CA TYR A 46 -22.16 -3.34 8.09
C TYR A 46 -22.06 -2.29 9.18
N LYS A 47 -23.05 -1.39 9.23
CA LYS A 47 -23.11 -0.33 10.23
C LYS A 47 -23.91 -0.75 11.44
N THR A 48 -23.67 -0.08 12.56
CA THR A 48 -24.40 -0.29 13.83
C THR A 48 -25.89 0.02 13.73
N ASP A 49 -26.35 0.75 12.71
CA ASP A 49 -27.76 1.01 12.41
C ASP A 49 -28.44 -0.11 11.60
N GLY A 50 -27.70 -1.18 11.27
CA GLY A 50 -28.18 -2.32 10.50
C GLY A 50 -28.12 -2.12 8.97
N THR A 51 -27.62 -0.99 8.48
CA THR A 51 -27.42 -0.78 7.05
C THR A 51 -26.11 -1.41 6.55
N MET A 52 -26.08 -1.90 5.33
CA MET A 52 -24.90 -2.39 4.63
C MET A 52 -24.55 -1.45 3.48
N GLU A 53 -23.30 -1.13 3.35
CA GLU A 53 -22.75 -0.34 2.24
C GLU A 53 -21.60 -1.09 1.56
N GLU A 54 -21.58 -1.03 0.23
CA GLU A 54 -20.45 -1.50 -0.56
C GLU A 54 -19.42 -0.37 -0.70
N ILE A 55 -18.19 -0.65 -0.31
CA ILE A 55 -17.10 0.33 -0.30
C ILE A 55 -15.92 -0.23 -1.07
N ASP A 56 -15.50 0.49 -2.11
CA ASP A 56 -14.31 0.23 -2.92
C ASP A 56 -13.17 1.23 -2.62
N ASN A 57 -13.51 2.37 -2.02
CA ASN A 57 -12.57 3.43 -1.71
C ASN A 57 -12.37 3.57 -0.18
N PRO A 58 -11.13 3.47 0.32
CA PRO A 58 -10.83 3.65 1.75
C PRO A 58 -11.34 4.97 2.34
N SER A 59 -11.41 6.04 1.53
CA SER A 59 -11.90 7.35 2.00
C SER A 59 -13.39 7.37 2.30
N ALA A 60 -14.16 6.45 1.71
CA ALA A 60 -15.60 6.31 1.96
C ALA A 60 -15.92 5.48 3.23
N LEU A 61 -14.89 4.87 3.85
CA LEU A 61 -15.11 4.04 5.04
C LEU A 61 -15.64 4.89 6.21
N PRO A 62 -16.78 4.50 6.83
CA PRO A 62 -17.33 5.20 7.98
C PRO A 62 -16.36 5.22 9.18
N GLU A 63 -16.61 6.15 10.11
CA GLU A 63 -15.89 6.17 11.38
C GLU A 63 -16.00 4.82 12.11
N PRO A 64 -14.93 4.33 12.77
CA PRO A 64 -14.92 3.01 13.42
C PRO A 64 -16.06 2.77 14.41
N GLN A 65 -16.61 3.84 15.01
CA GLN A 65 -17.72 3.75 15.97
C GLN A 65 -19.07 3.41 15.32
N LYS A 66 -19.20 3.67 14.00
CA LYS A 66 -20.40 3.43 13.21
C LYS A 66 -20.37 2.08 12.50
N VAL A 67 -19.22 1.39 12.52
CA VAL A 67 -19.02 0.10 11.87
C VAL A 67 -19.22 -1.02 12.89
N ASP A 68 -20.10 -1.95 12.59
CA ASP A 68 -20.29 -3.18 13.35
C ASP A 68 -19.22 -4.22 12.92
N HIS A 69 -19.23 -4.60 11.66
CA HIS A 69 -18.20 -5.47 11.08
C HIS A 69 -17.99 -5.17 9.58
N ILE A 70 -16.89 -5.68 9.05
CA ILE A 70 -16.54 -5.56 7.64
C ILE A 70 -16.34 -6.96 7.08
N GLU A 71 -16.91 -7.20 5.91
CA GLU A 71 -16.70 -8.41 5.15
C GLU A 71 -15.85 -8.12 3.92
N GLU A 72 -14.95 -9.04 3.62
CA GLU A 72 -14.12 -9.02 2.43
C GLU A 72 -14.42 -10.21 1.51
N PRO A 73 -14.23 -10.04 0.18
CA PRO A 73 -14.44 -11.13 -0.75
C PRO A 73 -13.34 -12.18 -0.60
N TYR A 74 -13.76 -13.43 -0.51
CA TYR A 74 -12.91 -14.61 -0.50
C TYR A 74 -13.01 -15.35 -1.84
N VAL A 75 -11.93 -15.99 -2.21
CA VAL A 75 -11.83 -16.82 -3.39
C VAL A 75 -11.29 -18.20 -3.03
N LYS A 76 -11.78 -19.21 -3.73
CA LYS A 76 -11.18 -20.55 -3.76
C LYS A 76 -10.07 -20.53 -4.82
N CYS A 77 -8.88 -20.88 -4.42
CA CYS A 77 -7.68 -20.88 -5.26
C CYS A 77 -7.25 -22.32 -5.54
N ASP A 78 -7.10 -22.66 -6.81
CA ASP A 78 -6.55 -23.92 -7.27
C ASP A 78 -5.14 -23.64 -7.83
N ILE A 79 -4.11 -24.13 -7.12
CA ILE A 79 -2.71 -23.86 -7.40
C ILE A 79 -2.04 -25.15 -7.84
N MET A 80 -1.67 -25.24 -9.10
CA MET A 80 -0.91 -26.38 -9.61
C MET A 80 0.59 -26.10 -9.54
N VAL A 81 1.34 -26.99 -8.88
CA VAL A 81 2.76 -26.78 -8.60
C VAL A 81 3.51 -28.13 -8.61
N PRO A 82 4.78 -28.16 -9.08
CA PRO A 82 5.63 -29.34 -8.91
C PRO A 82 5.85 -29.67 -7.43
N LYS A 83 5.98 -30.95 -7.09
CA LYS A 83 6.14 -31.46 -5.71
C LYS A 83 7.24 -30.75 -4.92
N GLU A 84 8.34 -30.39 -5.58
CA GLU A 84 9.49 -29.70 -4.94
C GLU A 84 9.17 -28.29 -4.44
N PHE A 85 8.14 -27.62 -5.01
CA PHE A 85 7.74 -26.26 -4.63
C PHE A 85 6.51 -26.20 -3.73
N VAL A 86 5.95 -27.33 -3.32
CA VAL A 86 4.77 -27.36 -2.41
C VAL A 86 5.05 -26.62 -1.11
N GLY A 87 6.21 -26.86 -0.46
CA GLY A 87 6.60 -26.19 0.78
C GLY A 87 6.65 -24.66 0.64
N PRO A 88 7.49 -24.12 -0.26
CA PRO A 88 7.53 -22.67 -0.51
C PRO A 88 6.18 -22.06 -0.88
N MET A 89 5.33 -22.79 -1.59
CA MET A 89 4.00 -22.32 -1.96
C MET A 89 3.04 -22.30 -0.76
N MET A 90 3.10 -23.30 0.13
CA MET A 90 2.35 -23.32 1.39
C MET A 90 2.72 -22.13 2.26
N ASP A 91 4.01 -21.84 2.41
CA ASP A 91 4.52 -20.69 3.17
C ASP A 91 3.99 -19.36 2.61
N LEU A 92 3.97 -19.22 1.27
CA LEU A 92 3.42 -18.03 0.62
C LEU A 92 1.92 -17.88 0.89
N CYS A 93 1.14 -18.96 0.71
CA CYS A 93 -0.30 -18.94 0.98
C CYS A 93 -0.61 -18.60 2.43
N GLN A 94 0.15 -19.14 3.39
CA GLN A 94 -0.02 -18.86 4.81
C GLN A 94 0.27 -17.39 5.13
N LYS A 95 1.36 -16.82 4.59
CA LYS A 95 1.68 -15.39 4.74
C LYS A 95 0.59 -14.48 4.18
N LYS A 96 -0.16 -14.94 3.16
CA LYS A 96 -1.27 -14.23 2.53
C LYS A 96 -2.64 -14.62 3.10
N ARG A 97 -2.70 -15.03 4.35
CA ARG A 97 -3.94 -15.43 5.08
C ARG A 97 -4.72 -16.56 4.40
N GLY A 98 -4.02 -17.39 3.62
CA GLY A 98 -4.65 -18.53 2.97
C GLY A 98 -5.01 -19.63 3.96
N GLU A 99 -6.24 -20.10 3.89
CA GLU A 99 -6.74 -21.25 4.62
C GLU A 99 -6.59 -22.48 3.75
N TYR A 100 -5.81 -23.45 4.21
CA TYR A 100 -5.62 -24.71 3.50
C TYR A 100 -6.91 -25.51 3.47
N VAL A 101 -7.27 -26.03 2.29
CA VAL A 101 -8.45 -26.83 2.09
C VAL A 101 -8.07 -28.27 1.72
N ASP A 102 -7.26 -28.46 0.67
CA ASP A 102 -6.93 -29.79 0.14
C ASP A 102 -5.60 -29.79 -0.62
N LEU A 103 -5.01 -30.99 -0.76
CA LEU A 103 -3.81 -31.25 -1.55
C LEU A 103 -4.01 -32.54 -2.37
N GLN A 104 -4.11 -32.39 -3.67
CA GLN A 104 -4.39 -33.48 -4.59
C GLN A 104 -3.16 -33.82 -5.42
N VAL A 105 -2.87 -35.11 -5.59
CA VAL A 105 -1.83 -35.59 -6.52
C VAL A 105 -2.43 -35.62 -7.91
N LEU A 106 -1.93 -34.81 -8.83
CA LEU A 106 -2.38 -34.82 -10.23
C LEU A 106 -1.64 -35.89 -11.04
N ASP A 107 -0.33 -35.97 -10.85
CA ASP A 107 0.55 -36.95 -11.47
C ASP A 107 1.82 -37.15 -10.64
N ASP A 108 2.79 -37.89 -11.17
CA ASP A 108 4.05 -38.17 -10.48
C ASP A 108 4.89 -36.95 -10.14
N VAL A 109 4.69 -35.85 -10.84
CA VAL A 109 5.48 -34.61 -10.72
C VAL A 109 4.68 -33.47 -10.10
N ARG A 110 3.36 -33.38 -10.37
CA ARG A 110 2.55 -32.20 -10.04
C ARG A 110 1.51 -32.47 -8.97
N MET A 111 1.31 -31.46 -8.14
CA MET A 111 0.29 -31.41 -7.09
C MET A 111 -0.65 -30.24 -7.36
N MET A 112 -1.91 -30.38 -6.95
CA MET A 112 -2.88 -29.29 -6.89
C MET A 112 -3.18 -28.97 -5.43
N MET A 113 -2.90 -27.75 -5.04
CA MET A 113 -3.18 -27.22 -3.71
C MET A 113 -4.45 -26.38 -3.78
N VAL A 114 -5.39 -26.62 -2.89
CA VAL A 114 -6.64 -25.86 -2.81
C VAL A 114 -6.62 -25.01 -1.56
N TYR A 115 -6.82 -23.71 -1.73
CA TYR A 115 -6.86 -22.72 -0.64
C TYR A 115 -8.10 -21.85 -0.73
N GLN A 116 -8.54 -21.34 0.42
CA GLN A 116 -9.46 -20.21 0.50
C GLN A 116 -8.65 -18.97 0.89
N MET A 117 -8.71 -17.91 0.10
CA MET A 117 -7.89 -16.73 0.32
C MET A 117 -8.70 -15.43 0.16
N PRO A 118 -8.38 -14.38 0.91
CA PRO A 118 -8.95 -13.07 0.66
C PRO A 118 -8.49 -12.56 -0.71
N LEU A 119 -9.41 -12.07 -1.52
CA LEU A 119 -9.09 -11.54 -2.85
C LEU A 119 -8.10 -10.36 -2.77
N SER A 120 -8.20 -9.55 -1.72
CA SER A 120 -7.31 -8.43 -1.46
C SER A 120 -5.83 -8.82 -1.36
N GLU A 121 -5.50 -10.02 -0.88
CA GLU A 121 -4.12 -10.50 -0.76
C GLU A 121 -3.56 -11.07 -2.07
N ILE A 122 -4.43 -11.33 -3.05
CA ILE A 122 -4.05 -11.90 -4.35
C ILE A 122 -3.75 -10.82 -5.38
N ILE A 123 -4.53 -9.73 -5.35
CA ILE A 123 -4.51 -8.70 -6.41
C ILE A 123 -3.15 -8.02 -6.54
N TYR A 124 -2.40 -7.87 -5.44
CA TYR A 124 -1.16 -7.08 -5.44
C TYR A 124 0.04 -7.84 -6.01
N ASP A 125 0.62 -8.71 -5.23
CA ASP A 125 1.95 -9.29 -5.49
C ASP A 125 1.98 -10.83 -5.46
N PHE A 126 0.83 -11.45 -5.16
CA PHE A 126 0.75 -12.90 -5.00
C PHE A 126 1.22 -13.65 -6.24
N PHE A 127 0.79 -13.20 -7.43
CA PHE A 127 1.15 -13.85 -8.69
C PHE A 127 2.66 -13.79 -8.96
N ASP A 128 3.26 -12.64 -8.73
CA ASP A 128 4.70 -12.45 -8.94
C ASP A 128 5.52 -13.24 -7.93
N LYS A 129 5.12 -13.26 -6.66
CA LYS A 129 5.74 -14.08 -5.61
C LYS A 129 5.58 -15.57 -5.88
N MET A 130 4.40 -16.00 -6.33
CA MET A 130 4.16 -17.38 -6.75
C MET A 130 5.10 -17.78 -7.88
N LYS A 131 5.23 -16.97 -8.92
CA LYS A 131 6.15 -17.22 -10.03
C LYS A 131 7.61 -17.24 -9.58
N SER A 132 7.98 -16.32 -8.72
CA SER A 132 9.34 -16.24 -8.18
C SER A 132 9.70 -17.47 -7.34
N CYS A 133 8.88 -17.86 -6.36
CA CYS A 133 9.18 -18.98 -5.47
C CYS A 133 9.10 -20.35 -6.16
N THR A 134 8.42 -20.45 -7.31
CA THR A 134 8.28 -21.68 -8.08
C THR A 134 9.06 -21.68 -9.40
N LYS A 135 9.96 -20.71 -9.60
CA LYS A 135 10.74 -20.55 -10.87
C LYS A 135 9.85 -20.49 -12.13
N GLY A 136 8.63 -19.99 -11.99
CA GLY A 136 7.66 -19.86 -13.07
C GLY A 136 6.83 -21.13 -13.34
N TYR A 137 7.04 -22.23 -12.64
CA TYR A 137 6.36 -23.49 -12.91
C TYR A 137 4.94 -23.60 -12.35
N ALA A 138 4.56 -22.77 -11.36
CA ALA A 138 3.21 -22.79 -10.81
C ALA A 138 2.20 -22.16 -11.78
N SER A 139 1.01 -22.74 -11.83
CA SER A 139 -0.18 -22.13 -12.42
C SER A 139 -1.24 -21.92 -11.34
N PHE A 140 -2.07 -20.92 -11.53
CA PHE A 140 -3.02 -20.45 -10.56
C PHE A 140 -4.34 -20.11 -11.24
N ASP A 141 -5.42 -20.59 -10.65
CA ASP A 141 -6.79 -20.24 -11.00
C ASP A 141 -7.57 -19.94 -9.73
N TYR A 142 -8.60 -19.12 -9.81
CA TYR A 142 -9.42 -18.80 -8.66
C TYR A 142 -10.88 -18.55 -9.03
N GLU A 143 -11.77 -18.90 -8.12
CA GLU A 143 -13.20 -18.69 -8.23
C GLU A 143 -13.73 -17.94 -7.01
N PHE A 144 -14.66 -17.02 -7.21
CA PHE A 144 -15.30 -16.30 -6.11
C PHE A 144 -16.04 -17.27 -5.18
N SER A 145 -15.77 -17.16 -3.86
CA SER A 145 -16.28 -18.07 -2.83
C SER A 145 -17.22 -17.39 -1.83
N GLY A 146 -17.52 -16.11 -2.02
CA GLY A 146 -18.39 -15.33 -1.14
C GLY A 146 -17.67 -14.31 -0.28
N TYR A 147 -18.40 -13.66 0.61
CA TYR A 147 -17.88 -12.68 1.56
C TYR A 147 -17.70 -13.30 2.94
N ARG A 148 -16.68 -12.87 3.67
CA ARG A 148 -16.40 -13.31 5.04
C ARG A 148 -16.00 -12.14 5.93
N THR A 149 -16.49 -12.15 7.17
CA THR A 149 -16.10 -11.16 8.17
C THR A 149 -14.62 -11.23 8.48
N SER A 150 -13.96 -10.08 8.44
CA SER A 150 -12.53 -9.95 8.74
C SER A 150 -12.21 -8.73 9.57
N SER A 151 -11.13 -8.81 10.37
CA SER A 151 -10.67 -7.69 11.19
C SER A 151 -9.91 -6.67 10.35
N LEU A 152 -10.64 -5.87 9.59
CA LEU A 152 -10.10 -4.86 8.69
C LEU A 152 -10.08 -3.48 9.33
N VAL A 153 -9.09 -2.68 8.99
CA VAL A 153 -8.94 -1.31 9.45
C VAL A 153 -8.49 -0.40 8.31
N LYS A 154 -8.96 0.85 8.34
CA LYS A 154 -8.42 1.90 7.47
C LYS A 154 -7.07 2.33 8.02
N MET A 155 -6.05 2.27 7.20
CA MET A 155 -4.73 2.79 7.47
C MET A 155 -4.50 4.04 6.61
N ASP A 156 -4.28 5.18 7.26
CA ASP A 156 -4.00 6.45 6.63
C ASP A 156 -2.49 6.72 6.63
N ILE A 157 -1.97 7.24 5.53
CA ILE A 157 -0.60 7.75 5.45
C ILE A 157 -0.63 9.27 5.58
N LEU A 158 0.18 9.77 6.51
CA LEU A 158 0.31 11.21 6.75
C LEU A 158 1.71 11.69 6.37
N LEU A 159 1.76 12.77 5.59
CA LEU A 159 2.97 13.52 5.29
C LEU A 159 2.88 14.90 5.94
N ASN A 160 3.86 15.23 6.74
CA ASN A 160 3.89 16.50 7.50
C ASN A 160 2.62 16.74 8.34
N GLY A 161 1.96 15.67 8.78
CA GLY A 161 0.72 15.72 9.56
C GLY A 161 -0.57 15.86 8.74
N GLN A 162 -0.48 15.87 7.42
CA GLN A 162 -1.63 15.88 6.51
C GLN A 162 -1.85 14.49 5.94
N ILE A 163 -3.10 14.04 5.93
CA ILE A 163 -3.49 12.75 5.32
C ILE A 163 -3.34 12.86 3.81
N VAL A 164 -2.81 11.81 3.21
CA VAL A 164 -2.73 11.64 1.75
C VAL A 164 -3.74 10.57 1.37
N ASP A 165 -4.94 10.99 0.97
CA ASP A 165 -6.06 10.08 0.69
C ASP A 165 -5.73 9.01 -0.35
N ALA A 166 -4.96 9.36 -1.38
CA ALA A 166 -4.54 8.43 -2.43
C ALA A 166 -3.62 7.29 -1.92
N LEU A 167 -3.03 7.43 -0.73
CA LEU A 167 -2.20 6.41 -0.08
C LEU A 167 -2.93 5.71 1.08
N SER A 168 -4.19 6.08 1.37
CA SER A 168 -5.01 5.38 2.36
C SER A 168 -5.41 4.01 1.83
N THR A 169 -5.35 2.99 2.68
CA THR A 169 -5.68 1.60 2.32
C THR A 169 -6.48 0.92 3.42
N ILE A 170 -7.29 -0.07 3.02
CA ILE A 170 -7.95 -0.98 3.97
C ILE A 170 -7.06 -2.21 4.09
N VAL A 171 -6.65 -2.53 5.31
CA VAL A 171 -5.68 -3.60 5.60
C VAL A 171 -6.16 -4.49 6.75
N PHE A 172 -5.71 -5.72 6.76
CA PHE A 172 -5.92 -6.59 7.91
C PHE A 172 -5.17 -6.04 9.13
N ARG A 173 -5.84 -5.99 10.28
CA ARG A 173 -5.37 -5.30 11.50
C ARG A 173 -3.98 -5.75 11.93
N ASP A 174 -3.71 -7.05 11.90
CA ASP A 174 -2.46 -7.60 12.40
C ASP A 174 -1.27 -7.28 11.47
N PHE A 175 -1.54 -7.03 10.18
CA PHE A 175 -0.52 -6.64 9.21
C PHE A 175 -0.33 -5.14 9.09
N ALA A 176 -1.22 -4.34 9.68
CA ALA A 176 -1.23 -2.89 9.52
C ALA A 176 0.08 -2.23 9.97
N TYR A 177 0.70 -2.69 11.06
CA TYR A 177 1.98 -2.14 11.53
C TYR A 177 3.11 -2.39 10.52
N ASN A 178 3.27 -3.64 10.08
CA ASN A 178 4.34 -4.02 9.15
C ASN A 178 4.17 -3.29 7.82
N ARG A 179 2.96 -3.31 7.27
CA ARG A 179 2.61 -2.59 6.03
C ARG A 179 2.83 -1.09 6.15
N GLY A 180 2.34 -0.48 7.23
CA GLY A 180 2.52 0.95 7.48
C GLY A 180 3.99 1.36 7.65
N ASN A 181 4.79 0.52 8.31
CA ASN A 181 6.23 0.77 8.46
C ASN A 181 6.97 0.64 7.12
N ALA A 182 6.68 -0.41 6.34
CA ALA A 182 7.28 -0.62 5.02
C ALA A 182 6.94 0.55 4.08
N MET A 183 5.67 0.99 4.03
CA MET A 183 5.23 2.16 3.27
C MET A 183 5.97 3.42 3.70
N ALA A 184 6.06 3.67 5.01
CA ALA A 184 6.74 4.86 5.53
C ALA A 184 8.24 4.89 5.17
N VAL A 185 8.92 3.74 5.22
CA VAL A 185 10.33 3.62 4.83
C VAL A 185 10.51 3.87 3.34
N LYS A 186 9.69 3.25 2.49
CA LYS A 186 9.77 3.41 1.04
C LYS A 186 9.48 4.84 0.59
N LEU A 187 8.44 5.47 1.15
CA LEU A 187 8.13 6.88 0.89
C LEU A 187 9.25 7.83 1.33
N LYS A 188 9.93 7.54 2.46
CA LYS A 188 11.08 8.33 2.91
C LYS A 188 12.22 8.33 1.89
N ASP A 189 12.43 7.24 1.17
CA ASP A 189 13.54 7.12 0.22
C ASP A 189 13.20 7.75 -1.15
N LEU A 190 11.92 7.78 -1.51
CA LEU A 190 11.42 8.32 -2.78
C LEU A 190 11.09 9.82 -2.73
N ILE A 191 10.58 10.31 -1.60
CA ILE A 191 10.23 11.72 -1.47
C ILE A 191 11.49 12.55 -1.31
N PRO A 192 11.73 13.59 -2.16
CA PRO A 192 12.93 14.41 -2.10
C PRO A 192 13.01 15.22 -0.80
N LYS A 193 14.23 15.32 -0.27
CA LYS A 193 14.50 16.10 0.95
C LYS A 193 14.16 17.57 0.74
N GLN A 194 13.39 18.14 1.64
CA GLN A 194 13.02 19.55 1.66
C GLN A 194 13.91 20.36 2.64
N GLN A 195 13.71 21.69 2.69
CA GLN A 195 14.40 22.56 3.62
C GLN A 195 14.00 22.33 5.09
N PHE A 196 12.92 21.58 5.33
CA PHE A 196 12.42 21.21 6.64
C PHE A 196 12.29 19.67 6.74
N GLU A 197 12.14 19.18 7.96
CA GLU A 197 11.95 17.76 8.23
C GLU A 197 10.49 17.37 7.97
N ILE A 198 10.29 16.30 7.20
CA ILE A 198 8.98 15.77 6.86
C ILE A 198 8.79 14.45 7.62
N PRO A 199 7.89 14.40 8.62
CA PRO A 199 7.46 13.14 9.20
C PRO A 199 6.55 12.40 8.21
N VAL A 200 6.87 11.15 7.97
CA VAL A 200 6.03 10.18 7.25
C VAL A 200 5.47 9.25 8.29
N GLN A 201 4.16 9.14 8.36
CA GLN A 201 3.47 8.42 9.43
C GLN A 201 2.37 7.55 8.86
N ALA A 202 2.18 6.36 9.45
CA ALA A 202 1.01 5.54 9.23
C ALA A 202 0.13 5.59 10.47
N ALA A 203 -1.17 5.73 10.31
CA ALA A 203 -2.13 5.84 11.40
C ALA A 203 -3.39 5.01 11.17
N ILE A 204 -4.00 4.55 12.26
CA ILE A 204 -5.30 3.88 12.27
C ILE A 204 -6.20 4.66 13.22
N GLY A 205 -7.33 5.18 12.72
CA GLY A 205 -8.28 5.95 13.53
C GLY A 205 -7.61 7.15 14.25
N GLY A 206 -6.66 7.81 13.58
CA GLY A 206 -5.89 8.92 14.13
C GLY A 206 -4.72 8.54 15.05
N LYS A 207 -4.59 7.27 15.46
CA LYS A 207 -3.45 6.78 16.25
C LYS A 207 -2.30 6.40 15.34
N ILE A 208 -1.15 7.04 15.51
CA ILE A 208 0.08 6.72 14.76
C ILE A 208 0.59 5.35 15.18
N ILE A 209 0.75 4.45 14.21
CA ILE A 209 1.26 3.08 14.40
C ILE A 209 2.72 2.95 13.93
N ALA A 210 3.11 3.66 12.86
CA ALA A 210 4.48 3.67 12.37
C ALA A 210 4.90 5.09 12.01
N ARG A 211 6.19 5.40 12.14
CA ARG A 211 6.74 6.71 11.83
C ARG A 211 8.18 6.64 11.35
N THR A 212 8.47 7.37 10.30
CA THR A 212 9.83 7.69 9.86
C THR A 212 9.94 9.18 9.56
N ASN A 213 11.17 9.70 9.41
CA ASN A 213 11.38 11.12 9.13
C ASN A 213 12.32 11.29 7.96
N ILE A 214 11.93 12.13 7.00
CA ILE A 214 12.81 12.62 5.93
C ILE A 214 13.58 13.79 6.49
N LYS A 215 14.91 13.65 6.61
CA LYS A 215 15.77 14.68 7.18
C LYS A 215 15.80 15.92 6.30
N ALA A 216 15.72 17.11 6.92
CA ALA A 216 15.84 18.38 6.21
C ALA A 216 17.22 18.54 5.55
N LEU A 217 17.26 19.19 4.38
CA LEU A 217 18.49 19.70 3.79
C LEU A 217 19.19 20.65 4.79
N ARG A 218 20.46 20.44 5.03
CA ARG A 218 21.28 21.28 5.93
C ARG A 218 22.27 22.10 5.13
N LYS A 219 22.14 23.43 5.20
CA LYS A 219 23.20 24.35 4.81
C LYS A 219 24.18 24.48 5.98
N ASN A 220 25.44 24.32 5.75
CA ASN A 220 26.49 24.55 6.77
C ASN A 220 26.62 26.06 7.05
N VAL A 221 25.82 26.55 8.00
CA VAL A 221 25.86 27.99 8.38
C VAL A 221 27.12 28.38 9.17
N LEU A 222 27.85 27.37 9.65
CA LEU A 222 29.07 27.57 10.43
C LEU A 222 30.35 27.61 9.58
N ALA A 223 30.27 27.24 8.31
CA ALA A 223 31.44 27.14 7.41
C ALA A 223 32.26 28.46 7.30
N LYS A 224 31.59 29.62 7.47
CA LYS A 224 32.22 30.95 7.44
C LYS A 224 32.54 31.52 8.83
N CYS A 225 32.33 30.73 9.91
CA CYS A 225 32.63 31.18 11.27
C CYS A 225 34.06 30.78 11.66
N TYR A 226 35.04 31.61 11.31
CA TYR A 226 36.39 31.48 11.79
C TYR A 226 36.48 31.97 13.24
N GLY A 227 37.09 31.16 14.12
CA GLY A 227 37.30 31.51 15.53
C GLY A 227 36.36 30.84 16.52
N GLY A 228 36.67 30.95 17.81
CA GLY A 228 36.06 30.26 18.92
C GLY A 228 34.77 30.84 19.47
N ASP A 229 34.12 31.79 18.80
CA ASP A 229 32.90 32.43 19.31
C ASP A 229 31.71 31.47 19.33
N ILE A 230 31.57 30.81 20.46
CA ILE A 230 30.50 29.82 20.72
C ILE A 230 29.12 30.49 20.71
N SER A 231 29.02 31.72 21.18
CA SER A 231 27.72 32.46 21.27
C SER A 231 27.19 32.77 19.87
N ARG A 232 28.07 33.22 18.95
CA ARG A 232 27.70 33.47 17.55
C ARG A 232 27.27 32.19 16.83
N LYS A 233 28.01 31.08 17.05
CA LYS A 233 27.63 29.75 16.50
C LYS A 233 26.29 29.31 16.97
N LYS A 234 25.96 29.41 18.27
CA LYS A 234 24.65 29.08 18.84
C LYS A 234 23.53 29.92 18.20
N LYS A 235 23.68 31.25 18.11
CA LYS A 235 22.68 32.14 17.50
C LYS A 235 22.41 31.80 16.04
N LEU A 236 23.43 31.45 15.25
CA LEU A 236 23.25 31.04 13.85
C LEU A 236 22.47 29.71 13.73
N LEU A 237 22.76 28.75 14.58
CA LEU A 237 22.02 27.49 14.61
C LEU A 237 20.56 27.67 15.06
N GLU A 238 20.30 28.52 16.05
CA GLU A 238 18.95 28.87 16.49
C GLU A 238 18.15 29.54 15.38
N LYS A 239 18.70 30.55 14.70
CA LYS A 239 18.06 31.18 13.53
C LYS A 239 17.76 30.18 12.42
N GLN A 240 18.67 29.25 12.16
CA GLN A 240 18.43 28.18 11.18
C GLN A 240 17.27 27.26 11.62
N LYS A 241 17.21 26.90 12.92
CA LYS A 241 16.14 26.08 13.48
C LYS A 241 14.77 26.79 13.40
N GLU A 242 14.71 28.06 13.75
CA GLU A 242 13.50 28.87 13.63
C GLU A 242 13.03 29.03 12.19
N GLY A 243 13.95 29.31 11.26
CA GLY A 243 13.66 29.40 9.83
C GLY A 243 13.06 28.10 9.28
N LYS A 244 13.64 26.95 9.67
CA LYS A 244 13.09 25.64 9.29
C LYS A 244 11.72 25.37 9.89
N LYS A 245 11.47 25.80 11.15
CA LYS A 245 10.15 25.68 11.79
C LYS A 245 9.09 26.49 11.04
N ARG A 246 9.41 27.72 10.62
CA ARG A 246 8.51 28.56 9.81
C ARG A 246 8.24 27.93 8.43
N MET A 247 9.28 27.44 7.74
CA MET A 247 9.11 26.77 6.45
C MET A 247 8.25 25.53 6.54
N LYS A 248 8.37 24.77 7.63
CA LYS A 248 7.50 23.60 7.88
C LYS A 248 6.03 23.93 7.99
N MET A 249 5.68 25.10 8.51
CA MET A 249 4.27 25.54 8.68
C MET A 249 3.63 25.99 7.36
N VAL A 250 4.42 26.41 6.38
CA VAL A 250 3.94 26.99 5.10
C VAL A 250 4.20 26.07 3.92
N GLY A 251 5.16 25.13 4.03
CA GLY A 251 5.57 24.27 2.95
C GLY A 251 4.59 23.13 2.68
N SER A 252 4.14 23.03 1.45
CA SER A 252 3.49 21.82 0.93
C SER A 252 4.56 20.78 0.55
N VAL A 253 4.23 19.51 0.69
CA VAL A 253 5.08 18.40 0.28
C VAL A 253 4.52 17.85 -1.03
N GLU A 254 5.26 18.01 -2.12
CA GLU A 254 4.95 17.36 -3.37
C GLU A 254 5.36 15.89 -3.28
N ILE A 255 4.44 15.01 -3.66
CA ILE A 255 4.66 13.58 -3.73
C ILE A 255 4.92 13.25 -5.18
N PRO A 256 6.13 12.74 -5.53
CA PRO A 256 6.41 12.29 -6.88
C PRO A 256 5.48 11.14 -7.26
N GLN A 257 5.11 11.05 -8.53
CA GLN A 257 4.27 9.98 -9.05
C GLN A 257 4.91 8.59 -8.81
N GLU A 258 6.22 8.50 -8.92
CA GLU A 258 7.01 7.31 -8.58
C GLU A 258 6.76 6.80 -7.15
N ALA A 259 6.42 7.70 -6.20
CA ALA A 259 6.12 7.31 -4.83
C ALA A 259 4.76 6.60 -4.71
N PHE A 260 3.76 7.00 -5.51
CA PHE A 260 2.49 6.28 -5.58
C PHE A 260 2.68 4.90 -6.21
N MET A 261 3.41 4.81 -7.33
CA MET A 261 3.71 3.57 -8.01
C MET A 261 4.49 2.59 -7.13
N ALA A 262 5.47 3.11 -6.40
CA ALA A 262 6.29 2.30 -5.51
C ALA A 262 5.52 1.71 -4.32
N VAL A 263 4.49 2.41 -3.85
CA VAL A 263 3.58 1.87 -2.82
C VAL A 263 2.75 0.71 -3.38
N LEU A 264 2.39 0.77 -4.67
CA LEU A 264 1.67 -0.30 -5.37
C LEU A 264 2.50 -1.59 -5.51
N SER A 265 3.81 -1.44 -5.72
CA SER A 265 4.76 -2.54 -5.91
C SER A 265 5.46 -2.94 -4.60
N MET A 266 4.80 -2.77 -3.45
CA MET A 266 5.40 -3.15 -2.17
C MET A 266 5.48 -4.66 -2.03
N ASP A 267 6.71 -5.15 -2.00
CA ASP A 267 7.02 -6.48 -1.50
C ASP A 267 6.89 -6.45 0.03
N ASP A 268 5.99 -7.24 0.58
CA ASP A 268 5.99 -7.56 2.00
C ASP A 268 7.15 -8.55 2.23
N ASP A 269 8.35 -8.04 2.52
CA ASP A 269 9.50 -8.84 2.99
C ASP A 269 9.28 -9.35 4.42
#